data_165944ec2fc53cbf6ceb801b6417504a
#
_entry.id   165944ec2fc53cbf6ceb801b6417504a
#
_cell.length_a   1.000
_cell.length_b   1.000
_cell.length_c   1.000
_cell.angle_alpha   90.00
_cell.angle_beta   90.00
_cell.angle_gamma   90.00
#
_symmetry.space_group_name_H-M   'P 1'
#
loop_
_entity.id
_entity.type
_entity.pdbx_description
1 polymer ?
#
loop_
_entity_poly.entity_id
_entity_poly.type
_entity_poly.pdbx_seq_one_letter_code
_entity_poly.pdbx_strand_id
1 'polypeptide(L)'
;MFRRIRTLRNSLVLKLILTVELIFLVGISTWAYFNIRYQKEKVMDEIMVGADRLGNTIKLGTHYAMMLNSRDDINQIIRNIGSQKEIQNIRIYNKEGRIKFSNRPEEVERQTNIKDEACYICHQKDPPVAKLDLEDRTRIFRSEAGVRRLGIITPICNEPGCATDACH
;
A
#
# COMPACT_ATOMS: atom_id res chain seq x y z
N MET A 1 -21.44 30.50 -49.60
CA MET A 1 -20.56 29.95 -48.55
C MET A 1 -20.34 28.43 -48.72
N PHE A 2 -21.32 27.63 -49.06
CA PHE A 2 -21.25 26.18 -49.25
C PHE A 2 -20.34 25.68 -50.40
N ARG A 3 -20.11 26.47 -51.46
CA ARG A 3 -19.30 26.06 -52.60
C ARG A 3 -17.79 26.03 -52.31
N ARG A 4 -17.30 26.85 -51.37
CA ARG A 4 -15.88 26.88 -50.95
C ARG A 4 -15.48 25.66 -50.16
N ILE A 5 -16.39 25.06 -49.38
CA ILE A 5 -16.12 23.88 -48.55
C ILE A 5 -15.93 22.64 -49.44
N ARG A 6 -16.61 22.57 -50.58
CA ARG A 6 -16.55 21.42 -51.52
C ARG A 6 -15.23 21.36 -52.30
N THR A 7 -14.61 22.51 -52.58
CA THR A 7 -13.29 22.57 -53.26
C THR A 7 -12.14 22.23 -52.31
N LEU A 8 -12.24 22.56 -51.03
CA LEU A 8 -11.26 22.18 -50.01
C LEU A 8 -11.24 20.67 -49.77
N ARG A 9 -12.39 19.98 -49.85
CA ARG A 9 -12.52 18.53 -49.64
C ARG A 9 -11.79 17.69 -50.71
N ASN A 10 -11.54 18.25 -51.88
CA ASN A 10 -10.83 17.58 -52.98
C ASN A 10 -9.37 18.02 -53.12
N SER A 11 -8.88 18.93 -52.28
CA SER A 11 -7.49 19.36 -52.29
C SER A 11 -6.57 18.24 -51.80
N LEU A 12 -5.61 17.85 -52.59
CA LEU A 12 -4.60 16.85 -52.28
C LEU A 12 -3.80 17.25 -51.03
N VAL A 13 -3.55 18.55 -50.86
CA VAL A 13 -2.88 19.15 -49.71
C VAL A 13 -3.67 18.92 -48.42
N LEU A 14 -5.01 19.12 -48.44
CA LEU A 14 -5.84 18.92 -47.25
C LEU A 14 -5.83 17.45 -46.81
N LYS A 15 -5.90 16.52 -47.77
CA LYS A 15 -5.84 15.09 -47.47
C LYS A 15 -4.49 14.71 -46.83
N LEU A 16 -3.41 15.27 -47.34
CA LEU A 16 -2.06 15.03 -46.82
C LEU A 16 -1.89 15.59 -45.40
N ILE A 17 -2.38 16.80 -45.14
CA ILE A 17 -2.36 17.39 -43.81
C ILE A 17 -3.16 16.52 -42.83
N LEU A 18 -4.38 16.14 -43.17
CA LEU A 18 -5.23 15.31 -42.30
C LEU A 18 -4.64 13.94 -42.03
N THR A 19 -3.96 13.30 -43.00
CA THR A 19 -3.31 12.02 -42.77
C THR A 19 -2.11 12.16 -41.85
N VAL A 20 -1.29 13.21 -42.00
CA VAL A 20 -0.16 13.47 -41.10
C VAL A 20 -0.66 13.78 -39.70
N GLU A 21 -1.66 14.64 -39.55
CA GLU A 21 -2.26 14.93 -38.24
C GLU A 21 -2.82 13.67 -37.58
N LEU A 22 -3.49 12.81 -38.33
CA LEU A 22 -4.03 11.54 -37.78
C LEU A 22 -2.91 10.62 -37.29
N ILE A 23 -1.81 10.50 -38.04
CA ILE A 23 -0.64 9.69 -37.63
C ILE A 23 -0.04 10.24 -36.34
N PHE A 24 0.14 11.57 -36.24
CA PHE A 24 0.64 12.19 -35.01
C PHE A 24 -0.28 11.97 -33.82
N LEU A 25 -1.60 12.13 -33.98
CA LEU A 25 -2.58 11.91 -32.93
C LEU A 25 -2.53 10.46 -32.42
N VAL A 26 -2.49 9.49 -33.32
CA VAL A 26 -2.38 8.08 -32.96
C VAL A 26 -1.05 7.81 -32.24
N GLY A 27 0.07 8.32 -32.75
CA GLY A 27 1.39 8.17 -32.14
C GLY A 27 1.46 8.73 -30.74
N ILE A 28 1.02 9.98 -30.55
CA ILE A 28 1.01 10.65 -29.25
C ILE A 28 0.06 9.94 -28.27
N SER A 29 -1.12 9.54 -28.71
CA SER A 29 -2.09 8.83 -27.86
C SER A 29 -1.56 7.49 -27.40
N THR A 30 -0.92 6.73 -28.29
CA THR A 30 -0.30 5.45 -27.97
C THR A 30 0.85 5.62 -26.98
N TRP A 31 1.73 6.57 -27.25
CA TRP A 31 2.85 6.88 -26.35
C TRP A 31 2.35 7.33 -24.95
N ALA A 32 1.37 8.23 -24.90
CA ALA A 32 0.79 8.72 -23.66
C ALA A 32 0.14 7.57 -22.85
N TYR A 33 -0.58 6.67 -23.53
CA TYR A 33 -1.19 5.50 -22.87
C TYR A 33 -0.15 4.60 -22.20
N PHE A 34 0.90 4.23 -22.93
CA PHE A 34 1.96 3.38 -22.37
C PHE A 34 2.74 4.09 -21.27
N ASN A 35 3.04 5.39 -21.44
CA ASN A 35 3.76 6.17 -20.44
C ASN A 35 2.97 6.28 -19.13
N ILE A 36 1.66 6.59 -19.19
CA ILE A 36 0.81 6.67 -18.01
C ILE A 36 0.73 5.32 -17.30
N ARG A 37 0.62 4.24 -18.07
CA ARG A 37 0.55 2.89 -17.49
C ARG A 37 1.85 2.52 -16.77
N TYR A 38 2.98 2.73 -17.42
CA TYR A 38 4.30 2.51 -16.83
C TYR A 38 4.54 3.33 -15.57
N GLN A 39 4.18 4.63 -15.60
CA GLN A 39 4.32 5.50 -14.43
C GLN A 39 3.44 5.04 -13.26
N LYS A 40 2.21 4.57 -13.52
CA LYS A 40 1.35 4.05 -12.47
C LYS A 40 1.93 2.83 -11.76
N GLU A 41 2.47 1.89 -12.52
CA GLU A 41 3.12 0.70 -11.96
C GLU A 41 4.32 1.09 -11.12
N LYS A 42 5.20 1.93 -11.64
CA LYS A 42 6.39 2.40 -10.93
C LYS A 42 6.07 3.16 -9.64
N VAL A 43 5.10 4.07 -9.68
CA VAL A 43 4.66 4.81 -8.49
C VAL A 43 4.07 3.87 -7.44
N MET A 44 3.33 2.84 -7.86
CA MET A 44 2.78 1.86 -6.94
C MET A 44 3.88 1.07 -6.23
N ASP A 45 4.91 0.63 -6.96
CA ASP A 45 6.06 -0.06 -6.39
C ASP A 45 6.82 0.82 -5.39
N GLU A 46 7.04 2.09 -5.72
CA GLU A 46 7.68 3.05 -4.81
C GLU A 46 6.87 3.25 -3.53
N ILE A 47 5.54 3.31 -3.61
CA ILE A 47 4.64 3.41 -2.46
C ILE A 47 4.71 2.14 -1.60
N MET A 48 4.69 0.95 -2.21
CA MET A 48 4.81 -0.32 -1.48
C MET A 48 6.14 -0.44 -0.76
N VAL A 49 7.25 -0.13 -1.43
CA VAL A 49 8.59 -0.13 -0.82
C VAL A 49 8.70 0.91 0.30
N GLY A 50 8.12 2.10 0.11
CA GLY A 50 8.06 3.14 1.14
C GLY A 50 7.30 2.68 2.39
N ALA A 51 6.14 2.05 2.19
CA ALA A 51 5.34 1.49 3.28
C ALA A 51 6.06 0.35 4.01
N ASP A 52 6.78 -0.51 3.29
CA ASP A 52 7.59 -1.58 3.91
C ASP A 52 8.72 -1.03 4.77
N ARG A 53 9.44 -0.04 4.27
CA ARG A 53 10.48 0.66 5.05
C ARG A 53 9.91 1.28 6.34
N LEU A 54 8.73 1.91 6.23
CA LEU A 54 8.04 2.48 7.39
C LEU A 54 7.64 1.39 8.37
N GLY A 55 7.05 0.28 7.92
CA GLY A 55 6.71 -0.87 8.76
C GLY A 55 7.92 -1.44 9.49
N ASN A 56 9.05 -1.60 8.79
CA ASN A 56 10.30 -2.04 9.38
C ASN A 56 10.86 -1.02 10.38
N THR A 57 10.74 0.28 10.12
CA THR A 57 11.15 1.33 11.06
C THR A 57 10.33 1.28 12.34
N ILE A 58 9.01 1.08 12.24
CA ILE A 58 8.12 0.92 13.40
C ILE A 58 8.52 -0.33 14.19
N LYS A 59 8.71 -1.47 13.50
CA LYS A 59 9.16 -2.73 14.12
C LYS A 59 10.46 -2.54 14.91
N LEU A 60 11.48 -1.95 14.29
CA LEU A 60 12.78 -1.72 14.94
C LEU A 60 12.67 -0.70 16.07
N GLY A 61 11.92 0.37 15.88
CA GLY A 61 11.72 1.39 16.91
C GLY A 61 10.97 0.90 18.14
N THR A 62 10.05 -0.03 17.96
CA THR A 62 9.31 -0.64 19.08
C THR A 62 10.01 -1.84 19.70
N HIS A 63 11.01 -2.43 19.01
CA HIS A 63 11.69 -3.65 19.45
C HIS A 63 12.28 -3.53 20.88
N TYR A 64 13.03 -2.45 21.13
CA TYR A 64 13.65 -2.24 22.45
C TYR A 64 12.62 -2.07 23.55
N ALA A 65 11.56 -1.29 23.28
CA ALA A 65 10.47 -1.11 24.23
C ALA A 65 9.70 -2.41 24.48
N MET A 66 9.58 -3.29 23.49
CA MET A 66 9.02 -4.62 23.65
C MET A 66 9.88 -5.51 24.53
N MET A 67 11.21 -5.50 24.34
CA MET A 67 12.15 -6.27 25.18
C MET A 67 12.11 -5.82 26.65
N LEU A 68 11.90 -4.53 26.91
CA LEU A 68 11.75 -3.98 28.27
C LEU A 68 10.33 -4.12 28.82
N ASN A 69 9.40 -4.70 28.08
CA ASN A 69 7.97 -4.75 28.39
C ASN A 69 7.38 -3.36 28.74
N SER A 70 7.95 -2.30 28.14
CA SER A 70 7.51 -0.92 28.37
C SER A 70 6.33 -0.58 27.48
N ARG A 71 5.11 -0.84 27.97
CA ARG A 71 3.87 -0.57 27.21
C ARG A 71 3.66 0.91 26.88
N ASP A 72 4.09 1.79 27.79
CA ASP A 72 3.94 3.24 27.61
C ASP A 72 4.81 3.75 26.48
N ASP A 73 6.06 3.28 26.40
CA ASP A 73 6.97 3.65 25.31
C ASP A 73 6.46 3.16 23.95
N ILE A 74 5.97 1.91 23.88
CA ILE A 74 5.37 1.38 22.64
C ILE A 74 4.17 2.24 22.23
N ASN A 75 3.27 2.54 23.16
CA ASN A 75 2.10 3.38 22.87
C ASN A 75 2.49 4.79 22.44
N GLN A 76 3.53 5.37 23.05
CA GLN A 76 4.01 6.71 22.67
C GLN A 76 4.60 6.69 21.24
N ILE A 77 5.44 5.72 20.93
CA ILE A 77 6.02 5.55 19.58
C ILE A 77 4.92 5.43 18.54
N ILE A 78 3.94 4.54 18.78
CA ILE A 78 2.84 4.30 17.83
C ILE A 78 1.96 5.53 17.66
N ARG A 79 1.65 6.26 18.74
CA ARG A 79 0.88 7.51 18.65
C ARG A 79 1.64 8.59 17.88
N ASN A 80 2.93 8.76 18.16
CA ASN A 80 3.76 9.76 17.51
C ASN A 80 3.86 9.50 16.00
N ILE A 81 4.10 8.25 15.60
CA ILE A 81 4.16 7.88 14.18
C ILE A 81 2.77 7.96 13.56
N GLY A 82 1.74 7.45 14.24
CA GLY A 82 0.36 7.42 13.76
C GLY A 82 -0.33 8.79 13.69
N SER A 83 0.31 9.86 14.20
CA SER A 83 -0.18 11.24 14.05
C SER A 83 0.13 11.86 12.68
N GLN A 84 0.96 11.21 11.88
CA GLN A 84 1.27 11.67 10.51
C GLN A 84 0.04 11.51 9.61
N LYS A 85 -0.20 12.49 8.74
CA LYS A 85 -1.40 12.54 7.88
C LYS A 85 -1.51 11.37 6.91
N GLU A 86 -0.38 10.85 6.49
CA GLU A 86 -0.26 9.73 5.55
C GLU A 86 -0.59 8.38 6.19
N ILE A 87 -0.50 8.30 7.53
CA ILE A 87 -0.71 7.08 8.30
C ILE A 87 -2.11 7.10 8.89
N GLN A 88 -2.93 6.18 8.44
CA GLN A 88 -4.29 6.08 8.94
C GLN A 88 -4.38 5.24 10.22
N ASN A 89 -3.69 4.10 10.23
CA ASN A 89 -3.75 3.18 11.35
C ASN A 89 -2.48 2.34 11.45
N ILE A 90 -2.03 2.13 12.70
CA ILE A 90 -0.96 1.21 13.04
C ILE A 90 -1.54 0.27 14.09
N ARG A 91 -1.41 -1.04 13.87
CA ARG A 91 -1.88 -2.07 14.79
C ARG A 91 -0.77 -3.09 15.02
N ILE A 92 -0.51 -3.45 16.27
CA ILE A 92 0.34 -4.57 16.64
C ILE A 92 -0.54 -5.65 17.24
N TYR A 93 -0.48 -6.83 16.63
CA TYR A 93 -1.25 -8.00 17.01
C TYR A 93 -0.37 -8.97 17.79
N ASN A 94 -0.97 -9.68 18.74
CA ASN A 94 -0.36 -10.87 19.31
C ASN A 94 -0.63 -12.11 18.42
N LYS A 95 -0.07 -13.24 18.77
CA LYS A 95 -0.20 -14.51 18.02
C LYS A 95 -1.65 -15.04 17.93
N GLU A 96 -2.51 -14.63 18.86
CA GLU A 96 -3.95 -14.96 18.83
C GLU A 96 -4.76 -14.00 17.94
N GLY A 97 -4.14 -12.99 17.30
CA GLY A 97 -4.81 -12.00 16.48
C GLY A 97 -5.53 -10.91 17.26
N ARG A 98 -5.18 -10.71 18.53
CA ARG A 98 -5.70 -9.62 19.35
C ARG A 98 -4.83 -8.38 19.20
N ILE A 99 -5.46 -7.22 19.02
CA ILE A 99 -4.76 -5.94 18.92
C ILE A 99 -4.21 -5.55 20.30
N LYS A 100 -2.91 -5.56 20.46
CA LYS A 100 -2.24 -5.17 21.69
C LYS A 100 -1.88 -3.71 21.77
N PHE A 101 -1.54 -3.11 20.62
CA PHE A 101 -1.23 -1.69 20.51
C PHE A 101 -1.86 -1.13 19.23
N SER A 102 -2.39 0.08 19.33
CA SER A 102 -2.92 0.84 18.19
C SER A 102 -2.78 2.34 18.44
N ASN A 103 -2.61 3.13 17.35
CA ASN A 103 -2.75 4.57 17.43
C ASN A 103 -4.21 5.01 17.63
N ARG A 104 -5.16 4.05 17.59
CA ARG A 104 -6.57 4.21 17.94
C ARG A 104 -6.89 3.41 19.19
N PRO A 105 -6.99 4.06 20.35
CA PRO A 105 -7.19 3.37 21.63
C PRO A 105 -8.44 2.47 21.68
N GLU A 106 -9.49 2.86 20.95
CA GLU A 106 -10.77 2.12 20.87
C GLU A 106 -10.65 0.75 20.19
N GLU A 107 -9.55 0.48 19.50
CA GLU A 107 -9.30 -0.80 18.84
C GLU A 107 -8.53 -1.79 19.71
N VAL A 108 -7.87 -1.30 20.76
CA VAL A 108 -7.03 -2.15 21.64
C VAL A 108 -7.89 -3.22 22.31
N GLU A 109 -7.34 -4.43 22.43
CA GLU A 109 -7.96 -5.66 22.93
C GLU A 109 -9.08 -6.24 22.02
N ARG A 110 -9.38 -5.63 20.87
CA ARG A 110 -10.30 -6.26 19.92
C ARG A 110 -9.66 -7.48 19.28
N GLN A 111 -10.46 -8.52 19.15
CA GLN A 111 -10.08 -9.75 18.47
C GLN A 111 -10.29 -9.61 16.96
N THR A 112 -9.24 -9.85 16.18
CA THR A 112 -9.30 -9.94 14.74
C THR A 112 -9.49 -11.41 14.33
N ASN A 113 -10.30 -11.67 13.33
CA ASN A 113 -10.46 -13.02 12.80
C ASN A 113 -9.23 -13.39 11.97
N ILE A 114 -8.69 -14.60 12.17
CA ILE A 114 -7.58 -15.15 11.36
C ILE A 114 -7.94 -15.21 9.87
N LYS A 115 -9.23 -15.27 9.53
CA LYS A 115 -9.72 -15.22 8.15
C LYS A 115 -9.86 -13.81 7.59
N ASP A 116 -9.66 -12.78 8.42
CA ASP A 116 -9.65 -11.40 7.94
C ASP A 116 -8.45 -11.17 7.00
N GLU A 117 -8.61 -10.24 6.08
CA GLU A 117 -7.64 -9.99 5.00
C GLU A 117 -6.19 -9.82 5.49
N ALA A 118 -6.01 -9.24 6.69
CA ALA A 118 -4.69 -9.03 7.27
C ALA A 118 -3.98 -10.32 7.71
N CYS A 119 -4.72 -11.34 8.12
CA CYS A 119 -4.17 -12.56 8.73
C CYS A 119 -4.15 -13.75 7.76
N TYR A 120 -5.12 -13.78 6.85
CA TYR A 120 -5.38 -14.92 5.97
C TYR A 120 -4.16 -15.36 5.16
N ILE A 121 -3.33 -14.45 4.67
CA ILE A 121 -2.21 -14.76 3.78
C ILE A 121 -1.16 -15.65 4.47
N CYS A 122 -0.80 -15.30 5.71
CA CYS A 122 0.17 -16.09 6.48
C CYS A 122 -0.47 -17.37 7.02
N HIS A 123 -1.75 -17.32 7.36
CA HIS A 123 -2.47 -18.42 8.03
C HIS A 123 -3.26 -19.33 7.08
N GLN A 124 -2.96 -19.32 5.78
CA GLN A 124 -3.54 -20.26 4.82
C GLN A 124 -3.04 -21.69 4.99
N LYS A 125 -1.86 -21.85 5.58
CA LYS A 125 -1.20 -23.14 5.80
C LYS A 125 -0.83 -23.29 7.26
N ASP A 126 -0.73 -24.52 7.70
CA ASP A 126 -0.20 -24.88 9.02
C ASP A 126 1.13 -25.64 8.82
N PRO A 127 2.27 -25.15 9.30
CA PRO A 127 2.48 -23.89 10.03
C PRO A 127 2.33 -22.64 9.13
N PRO A 128 2.06 -21.47 9.75
CA PRO A 128 1.93 -20.21 9.01
C PRO A 128 3.20 -19.85 8.23
N VAL A 129 3.03 -19.21 7.08
CA VAL A 129 4.15 -18.82 6.21
C VAL A 129 4.96 -17.72 6.88
N ALA A 130 6.23 -17.98 7.19
CA ALA A 130 7.12 -17.06 7.89
C ALA A 130 7.75 -15.99 6.98
N LYS A 131 7.87 -16.26 5.67
CA LYS A 131 8.45 -15.33 4.69
C LYS A 131 7.49 -15.19 3.53
N LEU A 132 7.08 -13.97 3.26
CA LEU A 132 6.24 -13.57 2.14
C LEU A 132 6.91 -12.42 1.41
N ASP A 133 6.77 -12.39 0.10
CA ASP A 133 7.20 -11.27 -0.73
C ASP A 133 6.38 -10.02 -0.40
N LEU A 134 6.92 -8.85 -0.77
CA LEU A 134 6.30 -7.58 -0.44
C LEU A 134 4.89 -7.45 -1.04
N GLU A 135 4.70 -7.92 -2.26
CA GLU A 135 3.40 -7.92 -2.94
C GLU A 135 2.36 -8.73 -2.17
N ASP A 136 2.75 -9.91 -1.66
CA ASP A 136 1.85 -10.78 -0.90
C ASP A 136 1.47 -10.20 0.47
N ARG A 137 2.34 -9.38 1.06
CA ARG A 137 2.11 -8.69 2.35
C ARG A 137 1.35 -7.39 2.21
N THR A 138 1.09 -6.95 0.97
CA THR A 138 0.48 -5.67 0.65
C THR A 138 -0.94 -5.86 0.16
N ARG A 139 -1.86 -5.02 0.64
CA ARG A 139 -3.26 -4.99 0.23
C ARG A 139 -3.72 -3.59 -0.10
N ILE A 140 -4.48 -3.46 -1.18
CA ILE A 140 -5.18 -2.22 -1.50
C ILE A 140 -6.66 -2.46 -1.26
N PHE A 141 -7.21 -1.74 -0.32
CA PHE A 141 -8.64 -1.81 0.03
C PHE A 141 -9.28 -0.43 -0.02
N ARG A 142 -10.60 -0.38 -0.01
CA ARG A 142 -11.36 0.86 0.09
C ARG A 142 -11.87 1.01 1.52
N SER A 143 -11.66 2.21 2.10
CA SER A 143 -12.29 2.56 3.35
C SER A 143 -13.80 2.74 3.16
N GLU A 144 -14.57 2.79 4.25
CA GLU A 144 -16.01 3.10 4.23
C GLU A 144 -16.34 4.40 3.49
N ALA A 145 -15.43 5.38 3.55
CA ALA A 145 -15.51 6.63 2.80
C ALA A 145 -15.13 6.51 1.30
N GLY A 146 -14.91 5.29 0.78
CA GLY A 146 -14.54 5.03 -0.62
C GLY A 146 -13.09 5.36 -0.99
N VAL A 147 -12.27 5.84 -0.06
CA VAL A 147 -10.87 6.20 -0.30
C VAL A 147 -10.02 4.93 -0.38
N ARG A 148 -9.15 4.84 -1.40
CA ARG A 148 -8.20 3.73 -1.53
C ARG A 148 -7.11 3.84 -0.46
N ARG A 149 -6.84 2.73 0.20
CA ARG A 149 -5.84 2.60 1.25
C ARG A 149 -4.89 1.47 0.92
N LEU A 150 -3.61 1.66 1.25
CA LEU A 150 -2.61 0.61 1.23
C LEU A 150 -2.44 0.08 2.65
N GLY A 151 -2.64 -1.20 2.85
CA GLY A 151 -2.29 -1.92 4.06
C GLY A 151 -1.08 -2.79 3.82
N ILE A 152 -0.16 -2.81 4.78
CA ILE A 152 1.01 -3.68 4.75
C ILE A 152 1.13 -4.44 6.07
N ILE A 153 1.56 -5.69 5.98
CA ILE A 153 1.81 -6.54 7.13
C ILE A 153 3.31 -6.72 7.29
N THR A 154 3.84 -6.39 8.47
CA THR A 154 5.24 -6.58 8.82
C THR A 154 5.33 -7.62 9.94
N PRO A 155 5.79 -8.86 9.67
CA PRO A 155 5.90 -9.89 10.69
C PRO A 155 6.93 -9.50 11.74
N ILE A 156 6.58 -9.68 13.01
CA ILE A 156 7.49 -9.59 14.14
C ILE A 156 7.81 -11.03 14.55
N CYS A 157 9.01 -11.50 14.19
CA CYS A 157 9.45 -12.84 14.52
C CYS A 157 10.01 -12.87 15.93
N ASN A 158 9.83 -14.00 16.62
CA ASN A 158 10.44 -14.22 17.91
C ASN A 158 11.97 -14.35 17.77
N GLU A 159 12.71 -13.54 18.48
CA GLU A 159 14.18 -13.57 18.54
C GLU A 159 14.64 -14.15 19.88
N PRO A 160 15.88 -14.66 20.00
CA PRO A 160 16.35 -15.28 21.26
C PRO A 160 16.20 -14.39 22.50
N GLY A 161 16.26 -13.07 22.34
CA GLY A 161 16.04 -12.10 23.43
C GLY A 161 14.57 -11.89 23.80
N CYS A 162 13.64 -12.25 22.93
CA CYS A 162 12.20 -12.09 23.17
C CYS A 162 11.59 -13.26 23.95
N ALA A 163 12.30 -14.39 24.04
CA ALA A 163 11.75 -15.63 24.59
C ALA A 163 11.57 -15.62 26.14
N THR A 164 12.03 -14.58 26.81
CA THR A 164 12.03 -14.51 28.28
C THR A 164 10.92 -13.65 28.87
N ASP A 165 10.13 -12.97 28.03
CA ASP A 165 9.13 -12.02 28.50
C ASP A 165 7.70 -12.53 28.38
N ALA A 166 6.84 -12.09 29.31
CA ALA A 166 5.42 -12.42 29.43
C ALA A 166 4.53 -11.92 28.28
N CYS A 167 5.13 -11.38 27.20
CA CYS A 167 4.41 -10.94 25.99
C CYS A 167 4.03 -12.10 25.06
N HIS A 168 4.53 -13.30 25.32
CA HIS A 168 4.35 -14.50 24.49
C HIS A 168 3.55 -15.60 25.19
#